data_15ebd59631da865e397421b125922fd2
#
_entry.id   15ebd59631da865e397421b125922fd2
#
_cell.length_a   1.000
_cell.length_b   1.000
_cell.length_c   1.000
_cell.angle_alpha   90.00
_cell.angle_beta   90.00
_cell.angle_gamma   90.00
#
_symmetry.space_group_name_H-M   'P 1'
#
loop_
_entity.id
_entity.type
_entity.pdbx_description
1 polymer ?
#
loop_
_entity_poly.entity_id
_entity_poly.type
_entity_poly.pdbx_seq_one_letter_code
_entity_poly.pdbx_strand_id
1 'polypeptide(L)'
;MVARIDANYQRRFSLQEVAAAEFVSEAWLSRLFHKEVGVSFVQYLTALRLRHAADQLLTTRKPAQQIAREQGFASTRMMSDLFKRQHGVTPRQYREQHPRELARPRPPQADRWQPVAVDRLYARLNEPEPRDRESPPLPINPPQTREINLHDRPARAAVLRHTRMVVTVRELDDLLREDVRRELEQLHRALPVYAIDINDPFLSSRLFGTGWDDPQMAGYACWYNLQQIFSWLAAMGWNVILHTGVTTRSDLLQRFLLLAANHFPPATLNSWRFVWHWSPQASEATRQAAWRQQREVLHRLLPQPQLGIWHRFAPSDPGNDPLFHSPLLAEADFLACQADANEQLDLAQADSSRLASSEHYPLHKLRQIHSALRQRQLNLPLWLLSWNTLTGDTRDTNGRFFRGALLMDNLLGVADQVWLAGFWLNSGLQGEARANGKLDTSSLALHYLHGLPRPVYWVLWLWRRLRGEILFQDKNLLLLHHQGHYQLLLRNTVVYNPWLSSEAAFIQRFSQPYSVRLQGLEGGWRVKQHLFDQHHGALFPLVDAFRSRSGPDAEDYQWLMHRARPALSVEDARLDGHWLRVDSLESNALALYEFTPQRAPGEDPAPASNP
;
A
#
# COMPACT_ATOMS: atom_id res chain seq x y z
N MET A 1 12.17 15.23 -19.22
CA MET A 1 13.43 15.50 -18.47
C MET A 1 14.00 14.22 -17.85
N VAL A 2 13.31 13.45 -17.01
CA VAL A 2 13.82 12.20 -16.38
C VAL A 2 14.33 11.21 -17.44
N ALA A 3 13.53 10.88 -18.46
CA ALA A 3 13.96 10.02 -19.56
C ALA A 3 15.24 10.51 -20.29
N ARG A 4 15.46 11.82 -20.34
CA ARG A 4 16.67 12.39 -20.92
C ARG A 4 17.89 12.23 -20.01
N ILE A 5 17.67 12.28 -18.69
CA ILE A 5 18.72 11.97 -17.70
C ILE A 5 19.10 10.50 -17.81
N ASP A 6 18.10 9.60 -17.84
CA ASP A 6 18.30 8.16 -17.91
C ASP A 6 19.04 7.75 -19.21
N ALA A 7 18.79 8.44 -20.31
CA ALA A 7 19.50 8.21 -21.56
C ALA A 7 20.93 8.78 -21.60
N ASN A 8 21.30 9.69 -20.71
CA ASN A 8 22.56 10.44 -20.79
C ASN A 8 23.41 10.43 -19.50
N TYR A 9 23.04 9.65 -18.48
CA TYR A 9 23.68 9.67 -17.17
C TYR A 9 25.18 9.30 -17.19
N GLN A 10 25.64 8.56 -18.18
CA GLN A 10 27.02 8.11 -18.30
C GLN A 10 27.99 9.23 -18.69
N ARG A 11 27.51 10.27 -19.34
CA ARG A 11 28.34 11.42 -19.74
C ARG A 11 28.29 12.53 -18.70
N ARG A 12 29.17 13.53 -18.83
CA ARG A 12 29.01 14.78 -18.08
C ARG A 12 27.70 15.43 -18.51
N PHE A 13 26.80 15.57 -17.56
CA PHE A 13 25.44 16.03 -17.81
C PHE A 13 25.06 17.01 -16.70
N SER A 14 24.71 18.23 -17.06
CA SER A 14 24.40 19.30 -16.09
C SER A 14 22.94 19.73 -16.20
N LEU A 15 22.41 20.25 -15.10
CA LEU A 15 21.06 20.85 -15.10
C LEU A 15 20.98 22.04 -16.04
N GLN A 16 22.08 22.78 -16.19
CA GLN A 16 22.19 23.90 -17.10
C GLN A 16 21.98 23.48 -18.56
N GLU A 17 22.59 22.37 -19.00
CA GLU A 17 22.40 21.83 -20.35
C GLU A 17 20.94 21.43 -20.60
N VAL A 18 20.28 20.84 -19.58
CA VAL A 18 18.87 20.48 -19.68
C VAL A 18 17.99 21.73 -19.75
N ALA A 19 18.27 22.71 -18.90
CA ALA A 19 17.54 23.97 -18.87
C ALA A 19 17.64 24.74 -20.19
N ALA A 20 18.84 24.81 -20.77
CA ALA A 20 19.07 25.41 -22.06
C ALA A 20 18.31 24.69 -23.18
N ALA A 21 18.28 23.37 -23.18
CA ALA A 21 17.57 22.57 -24.19
C ALA A 21 16.03 22.66 -24.09
N GLU A 22 15.49 22.96 -22.89
CA GLU A 22 14.05 23.14 -22.65
C GLU A 22 13.63 24.64 -22.64
N PHE A 23 14.55 25.56 -22.97
CA PHE A 23 14.32 27.01 -23.00
C PHE A 23 13.81 27.60 -21.67
N VAL A 24 14.31 27.09 -20.55
CA VAL A 24 13.93 27.53 -19.18
C VAL A 24 15.17 27.92 -18.38
N SER A 25 14.98 28.66 -17.27
CA SER A 25 16.10 28.97 -16.37
C SER A 25 16.47 27.76 -15.52
N GLU A 26 17.77 27.59 -15.23
CA GLU A 26 18.28 26.52 -14.37
C GLU A 26 17.62 26.53 -12.99
N ALA A 27 17.44 27.72 -12.40
CA ALA A 27 16.80 27.89 -11.11
C ALA A 27 15.33 27.44 -11.10
N TRP A 28 14.59 27.70 -12.17
CA TRP A 28 13.21 27.25 -12.32
C TRP A 28 13.17 25.73 -12.48
N LEU A 29 14.04 25.19 -13.34
CA LEU A 29 14.12 23.76 -13.60
C LEU A 29 14.54 22.97 -12.35
N SER A 30 15.49 23.50 -11.55
CA SER A 30 15.91 22.92 -10.27
C SER A 30 14.74 22.82 -9.29
N ARG A 31 13.99 23.92 -9.14
CA ARG A 31 12.79 23.92 -8.27
C ARG A 31 11.71 22.97 -8.77
N LEU A 32 11.44 22.98 -10.07
CA LEU A 32 10.48 22.08 -10.68
C LEU A 32 10.90 20.61 -10.50
N PHE A 33 12.18 20.30 -10.75
CA PHE A 33 12.71 18.96 -10.60
C PHE A 33 12.59 18.49 -9.15
N HIS A 34 13.01 19.32 -8.19
CA HIS A 34 12.90 19.00 -6.77
C HIS A 34 11.43 18.82 -6.35
N LYS A 35 10.54 19.64 -6.87
CA LYS A 35 9.10 19.57 -6.58
C LYS A 35 8.45 18.30 -7.14
N GLU A 36 8.80 17.89 -8.36
CA GLU A 36 8.17 16.76 -9.06
C GLU A 36 8.85 15.41 -8.75
N VAL A 37 10.17 15.42 -8.55
CA VAL A 37 10.99 14.21 -8.30
C VAL A 37 11.28 14.01 -6.80
N GLY A 38 11.14 15.07 -5.99
CA GLY A 38 11.35 15.01 -4.54
C GLY A 38 12.82 15.16 -4.10
N VAL A 39 13.77 15.13 -5.04
CA VAL A 39 15.20 15.25 -4.79
C VAL A 39 15.86 16.21 -5.77
N SER A 40 17.06 16.68 -5.41
CA SER A 40 17.82 17.50 -6.35
C SER A 40 18.28 16.69 -7.55
N PHE A 41 18.46 17.38 -8.69
CA PHE A 41 18.99 16.78 -9.91
C PHE A 41 20.30 16.01 -9.67
N VAL A 42 21.21 16.59 -8.87
CA VAL A 42 22.50 15.97 -8.56
C VAL A 42 22.34 14.69 -7.72
N GLN A 43 21.43 14.71 -6.78
CA GLN A 43 21.12 13.51 -5.97
C GLN A 43 20.52 12.40 -6.84
N TYR A 44 19.57 12.73 -7.71
CA TYR A 44 18.97 11.78 -8.63
C TYR A 44 20.01 11.15 -9.58
N LEU A 45 20.81 11.99 -10.25
CA LEU A 45 21.85 11.54 -11.17
C LEU A 45 22.91 10.66 -10.46
N THR A 46 23.28 11.03 -9.23
CA THR A 46 24.23 10.26 -8.42
C THR A 46 23.66 8.89 -8.05
N ALA A 47 22.40 8.82 -7.59
CA ALA A 47 21.73 7.57 -7.25
C ALA A 47 21.60 6.65 -8.46
N LEU A 48 21.27 7.21 -9.62
CA LEU A 48 21.19 6.49 -10.88
C LEU A 48 22.53 5.87 -11.27
N ARG A 49 23.62 6.64 -11.21
CA ARG A 49 24.99 6.18 -11.50
C ARG A 49 25.46 5.09 -10.53
N LEU A 50 25.19 5.24 -9.23
CA LEU A 50 25.57 4.25 -8.22
C LEU A 50 24.83 2.93 -8.41
N ARG A 51 23.57 2.99 -8.81
CA ARG A 51 22.79 1.81 -9.14
C ARG A 51 23.41 1.01 -10.28
N HIS A 52 23.69 1.66 -11.41
CA HIS A 52 24.34 1.02 -12.53
C HIS A 52 25.75 0.53 -12.20
N ALA A 53 26.46 1.23 -11.30
CA ALA A 53 27.74 0.76 -10.81
C ALA A 53 27.60 -0.51 -9.96
N ALA A 54 26.61 -0.58 -9.06
CA ALA A 54 26.31 -1.79 -8.29
C ALA A 54 25.98 -2.98 -9.18
N ASP A 55 25.20 -2.74 -10.22
CA ASP A 55 24.88 -3.74 -11.21
C ASP A 55 26.12 -4.26 -11.94
N GLN A 56 26.94 -3.38 -12.46
CA GLN A 56 28.18 -3.79 -13.14
C GLN A 56 29.17 -4.49 -12.20
N LEU A 57 29.20 -4.13 -10.92
CA LEU A 57 29.98 -4.86 -9.93
C LEU A 57 29.55 -6.31 -9.80
N LEU A 58 28.27 -6.58 -9.89
CA LEU A 58 27.70 -7.93 -9.83
C LEU A 58 27.74 -8.66 -11.19
N THR A 59 27.57 -7.98 -12.30
CA THR A 59 27.43 -8.60 -13.65
C THR A 59 28.71 -8.64 -14.47
N THR A 60 29.76 -7.86 -14.16
CA THR A 60 31.00 -7.82 -14.92
C THR A 60 32.23 -8.08 -14.06
N ARG A 61 33.36 -8.49 -14.66
CA ARG A 61 34.67 -8.53 -14.00
C ARG A 61 35.43 -7.21 -14.09
N LYS A 62 34.79 -6.14 -14.57
CA LYS A 62 35.44 -4.86 -14.75
C LYS A 62 35.98 -4.35 -13.41
N PRO A 63 37.18 -3.76 -13.37
CA PRO A 63 37.69 -3.11 -12.16
C PRO A 63 36.82 -1.91 -11.80
N ALA A 64 36.73 -1.59 -10.50
CA ALA A 64 35.92 -0.45 -10.01
C ALA A 64 36.29 0.88 -10.67
N GLN A 65 37.55 1.06 -11.08
CA GLN A 65 38.02 2.22 -11.81
C GLN A 65 37.35 2.34 -13.19
N GLN A 66 37.23 1.24 -13.91
CA GLN A 66 36.58 1.22 -15.22
C GLN A 66 35.08 1.48 -15.06
N ILE A 67 34.44 0.86 -14.08
CA ILE A 67 33.03 1.05 -13.77
C ILE A 67 32.76 2.52 -13.44
N ALA A 68 33.56 3.16 -12.57
CA ALA A 68 33.41 4.57 -12.23
C ALA A 68 33.43 5.47 -13.47
N ARG A 69 34.36 5.20 -14.40
CA ARG A 69 34.48 5.98 -15.63
C ARG A 69 33.29 5.75 -16.56
N GLU A 70 32.86 4.50 -16.75
CA GLU A 70 31.73 4.14 -17.61
C GLU A 70 30.39 4.67 -17.08
N GLN A 71 30.24 4.77 -15.75
CA GLN A 71 29.05 5.30 -15.11
C GLN A 71 29.10 6.84 -14.92
N GLY A 72 30.09 7.53 -15.46
CA GLY A 72 30.17 9.00 -15.49
C GLY A 72 30.58 9.65 -14.16
N PHE A 73 31.22 8.92 -13.24
CA PHE A 73 31.80 9.51 -12.03
C PHE A 73 33.08 10.27 -12.35
N ALA A 74 33.29 11.39 -11.66
CA ALA A 74 34.49 12.20 -11.83
C ALA A 74 35.78 11.48 -11.38
N SER A 75 35.68 10.57 -10.40
CA SER A 75 36.80 9.74 -9.93
C SER A 75 36.27 8.45 -9.29
N THR A 76 37.16 7.43 -9.26
CA THR A 76 36.90 6.15 -8.56
C THR A 76 36.70 6.36 -7.07
N ARG A 77 37.43 7.30 -6.48
CA ARG A 77 37.33 7.63 -5.06
C ARG A 77 35.94 8.18 -4.75
N MET A 78 35.44 9.14 -5.54
CA MET A 78 34.11 9.70 -5.39
C MET A 78 33.02 8.62 -5.49
N MET A 79 33.12 7.74 -6.50
CA MET A 79 32.21 6.60 -6.62
C MET A 79 32.27 5.71 -5.37
N SER A 80 33.46 5.36 -4.89
CA SER A 80 33.62 4.45 -3.74
C SER A 80 33.10 5.05 -2.44
N ASP A 81 33.31 6.35 -2.21
CA ASP A 81 32.81 7.03 -1.02
C ASP A 81 31.29 7.13 -1.03
N LEU A 82 30.70 7.50 -2.16
CA LEU A 82 29.25 7.56 -2.34
C LEU A 82 28.61 6.17 -2.27
N PHE A 83 29.27 5.17 -2.87
CA PHE A 83 28.83 3.78 -2.85
C PHE A 83 28.80 3.23 -1.42
N LYS A 84 29.87 3.49 -0.64
CA LYS A 84 29.93 3.10 0.77
C LYS A 84 28.87 3.78 1.61
N ARG A 85 28.57 5.06 1.36
CA ARG A 85 27.47 5.78 2.03
C ARG A 85 26.10 5.15 1.75
N GLN A 86 25.88 4.71 0.51
CA GLN A 86 24.59 4.18 0.08
C GLN A 86 24.41 2.70 0.44
N HIS A 87 25.46 1.88 0.32
CA HIS A 87 25.39 0.42 0.47
C HIS A 87 26.04 -0.10 1.77
N GLY A 88 26.61 0.78 2.58
CA GLY A 88 27.29 0.42 3.85
C GLY A 88 28.67 -0.25 3.66
N VAL A 89 29.00 -0.70 2.46
CA VAL A 89 30.23 -1.43 2.12
C VAL A 89 30.91 -0.82 0.89
N THR A 90 32.22 -1.06 0.75
CA THR A 90 32.96 -0.59 -0.42
C THR A 90 32.58 -1.41 -1.67
N PRO A 91 32.77 -0.88 -2.91
CA PRO A 91 32.52 -1.63 -4.14
C PRO A 91 33.20 -2.99 -4.19
N ARG A 92 34.39 -3.11 -3.61
CA ARG A 92 35.16 -4.36 -3.52
C ARG A 92 34.46 -5.35 -2.57
N GLN A 93 34.14 -4.92 -1.35
CA GLN A 93 33.43 -5.74 -0.37
C GLN A 93 32.05 -6.16 -0.89
N TYR A 94 31.34 -5.26 -1.58
CA TYR A 94 30.06 -5.57 -2.21
C TYR A 94 30.17 -6.70 -3.21
N ARG A 95 31.20 -6.71 -4.04
CA ARG A 95 31.49 -7.80 -4.97
C ARG A 95 31.89 -9.10 -4.27
N GLU A 96 32.62 -9.04 -3.17
CA GLU A 96 33.05 -10.21 -2.39
C GLU A 96 31.89 -10.83 -1.60
N GLN A 97 30.96 -10.03 -1.11
CA GLN A 97 29.79 -10.48 -0.36
C GLN A 97 28.72 -11.15 -1.26
N HIS A 98 28.77 -10.91 -2.57
CA HIS A 98 27.86 -11.48 -3.54
C HIS A 98 28.65 -12.33 -4.55
N PRO A 99 29.16 -13.51 -4.15
CA PRO A 99 29.93 -14.38 -5.04
C PRO A 99 29.04 -14.91 -6.17
N ARG A 100 29.57 -14.86 -7.35
CA ARG A 100 28.91 -15.19 -8.61
C ARG A 100 29.07 -16.65 -8.99
N GLU A 101 28.01 -17.23 -9.56
CA GLU A 101 28.14 -18.18 -10.65
C GLU A 101 28.28 -17.39 -11.96
N LEU A 102 29.49 -17.27 -12.45
CA LEU A 102 29.77 -16.65 -13.73
C LEU A 102 29.26 -17.56 -14.86
N ALA A 103 28.25 -17.13 -15.58
CA ALA A 103 27.90 -17.70 -16.86
C ALA A 103 29.17 -17.74 -17.73
N ARG A 104 29.56 -18.94 -18.23
CA ARG A 104 30.67 -19.10 -19.16
C ARG A 104 30.41 -18.20 -20.36
N PRO A 105 31.42 -17.44 -20.84
CA PRO A 105 31.25 -16.63 -22.04
C PRO A 105 30.95 -17.53 -23.22
N ARG A 106 29.87 -17.34 -23.92
CA ARG A 106 29.68 -17.88 -25.26
C ARG A 106 30.76 -17.25 -26.15
N PRO A 107 31.46 -18.07 -26.98
CA PRO A 107 32.38 -17.50 -27.95
C PRO A 107 31.60 -16.59 -28.89
N PRO A 108 32.22 -15.47 -29.34
CA PRO A 108 31.56 -14.56 -30.27
C PRO A 108 31.26 -15.33 -31.57
N GLN A 109 29.99 -15.42 -31.93
CA GLN A 109 29.60 -15.84 -33.27
C GLN A 109 30.12 -14.77 -34.23
N ALA A 110 31.01 -15.16 -35.11
CA ALA A 110 31.48 -14.30 -36.18
C ALA A 110 30.29 -13.92 -37.06
N ASP A 111 29.96 -12.62 -37.06
CA ASP A 111 28.96 -12.06 -37.95
C ASP A 111 29.37 -12.30 -39.40
N ARG A 112 28.78 -13.31 -40.03
CA ARG A 112 28.82 -13.48 -41.48
C ARG A 112 27.83 -12.46 -42.09
N TRP A 113 28.35 -11.36 -42.58
CA TRP A 113 27.61 -10.43 -43.43
C TRP A 113 27.06 -11.19 -44.64
N GLN A 114 25.75 -11.37 -44.72
CA GLN A 114 25.05 -11.83 -45.91
C GLN A 114 24.36 -10.67 -46.56
N PRO A 115 24.50 -10.49 -47.92
CA PRO A 115 23.77 -9.47 -48.64
C PRO A 115 22.26 -9.74 -48.55
N VAL A 116 21.51 -8.81 -47.99
CA VAL A 116 20.04 -8.88 -47.87
C VAL A 116 19.45 -8.14 -49.06
N ALA A 117 18.53 -8.78 -49.78
CA ALA A 117 17.79 -8.12 -50.88
C ALA A 117 17.00 -6.92 -50.36
N VAL A 118 16.99 -5.84 -51.11
CA VAL A 118 16.37 -4.56 -50.73
C VAL A 118 14.92 -4.71 -50.36
N ASP A 119 14.16 -5.61 -51.00
CA ASP A 119 12.76 -5.89 -50.72
C ASP A 119 12.55 -6.49 -49.32
N ARG A 120 13.51 -7.28 -48.82
CA ARG A 120 13.49 -7.79 -47.43
C ARG A 120 13.83 -6.72 -46.40
N LEU A 121 14.60 -5.69 -46.79
CA LEU A 121 14.91 -4.56 -45.94
C LEU A 121 13.66 -3.69 -45.75
N TYR A 122 12.89 -3.42 -46.83
CA TYR A 122 11.64 -2.69 -46.78
C TYR A 122 10.54 -3.45 -46.02
N ALA A 123 10.47 -4.76 -46.14
CA ALA A 123 9.54 -5.57 -45.34
C ALA A 123 9.88 -5.50 -43.84
N ARG A 124 11.16 -5.52 -43.47
CA ARG A 124 11.60 -5.37 -42.08
C ARG A 124 11.43 -3.95 -41.52
N LEU A 125 11.52 -2.91 -42.35
CA LEU A 125 11.29 -1.51 -41.92
C LEU A 125 9.81 -1.21 -41.71
N ASN A 126 8.90 -2.00 -42.32
CA ASN A 126 7.46 -1.87 -42.17
C ASN A 126 6.86 -2.92 -41.20
N GLU A 127 7.63 -3.89 -40.74
CA GLU A 127 7.24 -4.69 -39.58
C GLU A 127 7.41 -3.82 -38.33
N PRO A 128 6.40 -3.72 -37.43
CA PRO A 128 6.61 -3.11 -36.13
C PRO A 128 7.78 -3.86 -35.49
N GLU A 129 8.87 -3.11 -35.18
CA GLU A 129 10.09 -3.69 -34.58
C GLU A 129 9.67 -4.77 -33.58
N PRO A 130 10.11 -6.03 -33.72
CA PRO A 130 10.04 -6.94 -32.62
C PRO A 130 10.87 -6.25 -31.54
N ARG A 131 10.17 -5.71 -30.50
CA ARG A 131 10.86 -5.26 -29.30
C ARG A 131 11.81 -6.40 -28.98
N ASP A 132 13.10 -6.16 -29.12
CA ASP A 132 14.12 -7.08 -28.71
C ASP A 132 13.69 -7.56 -27.35
N ARG A 133 13.24 -8.80 -27.25
CA ARG A 133 13.10 -9.46 -25.98
C ARG A 133 14.52 -9.65 -25.51
N GLU A 134 15.10 -8.59 -24.95
CA GLU A 134 16.25 -8.72 -24.09
C GLU A 134 15.88 -9.87 -23.17
N SER A 135 16.67 -10.92 -23.20
CA SER A 135 16.46 -12.06 -22.30
C SER A 135 16.30 -11.47 -20.90
N PRO A 136 15.20 -11.73 -20.19
CA PRO A 136 14.96 -11.09 -18.92
C PRO A 136 16.21 -11.24 -18.06
N PRO A 137 16.67 -10.18 -17.38
CA PRO A 137 17.85 -10.24 -16.55
C PRO A 137 17.68 -11.38 -15.55
N LEU A 138 18.71 -12.21 -15.41
CA LEU A 138 18.67 -13.36 -14.49
C LEU A 138 18.28 -12.87 -13.09
N PRO A 139 17.32 -13.53 -12.42
CA PRO A 139 16.90 -13.15 -11.09
C PRO A 139 18.09 -13.23 -10.11
N ILE A 140 18.19 -12.26 -9.23
CA ILE A 140 19.23 -12.22 -8.18
C ILE A 140 18.95 -13.28 -7.12
N ASN A 141 17.67 -13.62 -6.92
CA ASN A 141 17.25 -14.55 -5.89
C ASN A 141 17.45 -16.00 -6.33
N PRO A 142 18.02 -16.87 -5.49
CA PRO A 142 18.08 -18.29 -5.76
C PRO A 142 16.68 -18.90 -5.81
N PRO A 143 16.48 -19.97 -6.61
CA PRO A 143 15.20 -20.69 -6.62
C PRO A 143 14.83 -21.20 -5.21
N GLN A 144 13.60 -20.95 -4.81
CA GLN A 144 13.06 -21.46 -3.55
C GLN A 144 12.27 -22.73 -3.80
N THR A 145 12.72 -23.83 -3.18
CA THR A 145 12.02 -25.12 -3.23
C THR A 145 11.36 -25.38 -1.90
N ARG A 146 10.05 -25.72 -1.92
CA ARG A 146 9.26 -26.10 -0.75
C ARG A 146 8.50 -27.37 -1.05
N GLU A 147 8.62 -28.32 -0.16
CA GLU A 147 7.85 -29.55 -0.16
C GLU A 147 7.05 -29.61 1.14
N ILE A 148 5.73 -29.66 1.05
CA ILE A 148 4.82 -29.56 2.17
C ILE A 148 3.84 -30.73 2.12
N ASN A 149 3.82 -31.52 3.21
CA ASN A 149 2.87 -32.60 3.35
C ASN A 149 1.61 -32.08 4.09
N LEU A 150 0.46 -32.18 3.46
CA LEU A 150 -0.82 -31.69 3.99
C LEU A 150 -1.33 -32.51 5.19
N HIS A 151 -0.76 -33.69 5.42
CA HIS A 151 -1.07 -34.50 6.59
C HIS A 151 -0.28 -34.07 7.85
N ASP A 152 0.81 -33.32 7.67
CA ASP A 152 1.62 -32.80 8.77
C ASP A 152 0.92 -31.56 9.36
N ARG A 153 0.01 -31.79 10.29
CA ARG A 153 -0.69 -30.71 10.98
C ARG A 153 0.12 -30.24 12.19
N PRO A 154 0.26 -28.91 12.39
CA PRO A 154 0.83 -28.39 13.61
C PRO A 154 -0.04 -28.80 14.81
N ALA A 155 0.59 -29.14 15.94
CA ALA A 155 -0.11 -29.60 17.16
C ALA A 155 -1.18 -28.60 17.64
N ARG A 156 -1.04 -27.33 17.31
CA ARG A 156 -2.02 -26.26 17.54
C ARG A 156 -2.00 -25.29 16.35
N ALA A 157 -2.92 -25.50 15.43
CA ALA A 157 -3.05 -24.62 14.27
C ALA A 157 -3.62 -23.26 14.70
N ALA A 158 -2.94 -22.19 14.30
CA ALA A 158 -3.48 -20.83 14.44
C ALA A 158 -4.51 -20.57 13.33
N VAL A 159 -5.62 -19.94 13.69
CA VAL A 159 -6.62 -19.51 12.71
C VAL A 159 -6.26 -18.12 12.21
N LEU A 160 -6.28 -17.94 10.89
CA LEU A 160 -6.04 -16.65 10.27
C LEU A 160 -7.10 -15.63 10.71
N ARG A 161 -6.64 -14.52 11.25
CA ARG A 161 -7.50 -13.40 11.68
C ARG A 161 -7.48 -12.28 10.64
N HIS A 162 -8.61 -11.57 10.55
CA HIS A 162 -8.74 -10.38 9.72
C HIS A 162 -9.05 -9.17 10.59
N THR A 163 -8.37 -8.06 10.36
CA THR A 163 -8.75 -6.77 10.94
C THR A 163 -10.08 -6.29 10.35
N ARG A 164 -10.86 -5.56 11.13
CA ARG A 164 -12.04 -4.86 10.63
C ARG A 164 -11.61 -3.70 9.73
N MET A 165 -12.23 -3.57 8.57
CA MET A 165 -11.92 -2.52 7.62
C MET A 165 -12.71 -1.25 7.93
N VAL A 166 -12.01 -0.14 8.04
CA VAL A 166 -12.58 1.20 8.20
C VAL A 166 -12.28 2.00 6.93
N VAL A 167 -13.28 2.72 6.44
CA VAL A 167 -13.13 3.56 5.26
C VAL A 167 -13.25 5.03 5.65
N THR A 168 -12.20 5.79 5.36
CA THR A 168 -12.12 7.20 5.70
C THR A 168 -12.62 8.07 4.56
N VAL A 169 -13.52 8.99 4.89
CA VAL A 169 -13.95 10.13 4.07
C VAL A 169 -13.50 11.41 4.75
N ARG A 170 -13.50 12.53 4.04
CA ARG A 170 -13.01 13.79 4.59
C ARG A 170 -14.02 14.44 5.51
N GLU A 171 -15.19 14.76 4.98
CA GLU A 171 -16.24 15.51 5.66
C GLU A 171 -17.61 14.84 5.56
N LEU A 172 -18.55 15.26 6.38
CA LEU A 172 -19.93 14.79 6.27
C LEU A 172 -20.59 15.14 4.93
N ASP A 173 -20.20 16.25 4.31
CA ASP A 173 -20.71 16.67 2.99
C ASP A 173 -20.36 15.67 1.88
N ASP A 174 -19.26 14.97 1.99
CA ASP A 174 -18.88 13.94 1.03
C ASP A 174 -19.94 12.85 0.94
N LEU A 175 -20.60 12.55 2.07
CA LEU A 175 -21.65 11.54 2.16
C LEU A 175 -23.02 11.99 1.62
N LEU A 176 -23.15 13.25 1.18
CA LEU A 176 -24.28 13.74 0.40
C LEU A 176 -24.10 13.55 -1.11
N ARG A 177 -22.88 13.28 -1.53
CA ARG A 177 -22.54 13.10 -2.94
C ARG A 177 -22.93 11.70 -3.42
N GLU A 178 -23.68 11.66 -4.51
CA GLU A 178 -24.15 10.40 -5.12
C GLU A 178 -23.01 9.50 -5.58
N ASP A 179 -21.93 10.07 -6.14
CA ASP A 179 -20.76 9.34 -6.60
C ASP A 179 -20.04 8.65 -5.42
N VAL A 180 -19.88 9.35 -4.28
CA VAL A 180 -19.27 8.81 -3.06
C VAL A 180 -20.11 7.69 -2.45
N ARG A 181 -21.43 7.89 -2.36
CA ARG A 181 -22.36 6.85 -1.84
C ARG A 181 -22.32 5.58 -2.68
N ARG A 182 -22.42 5.73 -3.99
CA ARG A 182 -22.33 4.61 -4.93
C ARG A 182 -21.01 3.86 -4.82
N GLU A 183 -19.91 4.58 -4.71
CA GLU A 183 -18.57 4.01 -4.53
C GLU A 183 -18.47 3.21 -3.22
N LEU A 184 -18.97 3.74 -2.11
CA LEU A 184 -19.02 3.05 -0.81
C LEU A 184 -19.91 1.80 -0.84
N GLU A 185 -21.07 1.85 -1.48
CA GLU A 185 -21.98 0.69 -1.61
C GLU A 185 -21.35 -0.41 -2.48
N GLN A 186 -20.70 -0.04 -3.58
CA GLN A 186 -20.00 -1.00 -4.43
C GLN A 186 -18.82 -1.63 -3.68
N LEU A 187 -18.08 -0.82 -2.94
CA LEU A 187 -16.99 -1.30 -2.11
C LEU A 187 -17.50 -2.30 -1.05
N HIS A 188 -18.59 -1.96 -0.33
CA HIS A 188 -19.14 -2.80 0.73
C HIS A 188 -19.60 -4.19 0.24
N ARG A 189 -20.13 -4.26 -0.98
CA ARG A 189 -20.51 -5.55 -1.61
C ARG A 189 -19.31 -6.46 -1.85
N ALA A 190 -18.16 -5.88 -2.16
CA ALA A 190 -16.94 -6.63 -2.47
C ALA A 190 -16.05 -6.87 -1.24
N LEU A 191 -15.98 -5.86 -0.37
CA LEU A 191 -15.13 -5.83 0.82
C LEU A 191 -15.98 -5.32 2.00
N PRO A 192 -16.37 -6.19 2.95
CA PRO A 192 -17.21 -5.77 4.07
C PRO A 192 -16.58 -4.62 4.86
N VAL A 193 -17.20 -3.46 4.79
CA VAL A 193 -16.83 -2.26 5.54
C VAL A 193 -17.44 -2.35 6.93
N TYR A 194 -16.63 -2.18 7.97
CA TYR A 194 -17.07 -2.20 9.37
C TYR A 194 -17.53 -0.82 9.83
N ALA A 195 -16.79 0.23 9.47
CA ALA A 195 -17.12 1.59 9.89
C ALA A 195 -16.73 2.61 8.80
N ILE A 196 -17.44 3.74 8.80
CA ILE A 196 -17.06 4.95 8.06
C ILE A 196 -16.41 5.91 9.04
N ASP A 197 -15.19 6.31 8.73
CA ASP A 197 -14.39 7.26 9.49
C ASP A 197 -14.45 8.63 8.83
N ILE A 198 -14.94 9.63 9.57
CA ILE A 198 -15.13 10.99 9.06
C ILE A 198 -14.06 11.86 9.69
N ASN A 199 -13.03 12.18 8.91
CA ASN A 199 -11.81 12.82 9.41
C ASN A 199 -12.07 14.23 10.00
N ASP A 200 -12.88 15.04 9.30
CA ASP A 200 -13.21 16.41 9.70
C ASP A 200 -14.74 16.62 9.80
N PRO A 201 -15.44 15.94 10.73
CA PRO A 201 -16.91 15.88 10.73
C PRO A 201 -17.59 17.25 10.93
N PHE A 202 -16.94 18.17 11.65
CA PHE A 202 -17.51 19.48 12.01
C PHE A 202 -16.94 20.65 11.20
N LEU A 203 -16.15 20.39 10.15
CA LEU A 203 -15.50 21.43 9.34
C LEU A 203 -16.46 22.07 8.33
N SER A 204 -17.48 21.36 7.87
CA SER A 204 -18.38 21.82 6.82
C SER A 204 -19.11 23.10 7.18
N SER A 205 -18.80 24.18 6.49
CA SER A 205 -19.56 25.45 6.61
C SER A 205 -20.99 25.32 6.07
N ARG A 206 -21.25 24.36 5.20
CA ARG A 206 -22.58 24.08 4.65
C ARG A 206 -23.51 23.43 5.68
N LEU A 207 -22.97 22.52 6.49
CA LEU A 207 -23.74 21.80 7.53
C LEU A 207 -23.73 22.54 8.87
N PHE A 208 -22.65 23.27 9.20
CA PHE A 208 -22.41 23.91 10.50
C PHE A 208 -22.07 25.41 10.38
N GLY A 209 -22.51 26.06 9.29
CA GLY A 209 -22.25 27.49 9.05
C GLY A 209 -23.05 28.43 9.93
N THR A 210 -22.99 29.74 9.61
CA THR A 210 -23.54 30.85 10.43
C THR A 210 -25.01 30.72 10.80
N GLY A 211 -25.82 30.01 10.04
CA GLY A 211 -27.23 29.74 10.36
C GLY A 211 -27.46 28.66 11.43
N TRP A 212 -26.44 27.91 11.80
CA TRP A 212 -26.52 26.84 12.80
C TRP A 212 -26.72 27.41 14.23
N ASP A 213 -26.15 28.57 14.49
CA ASP A 213 -26.15 29.23 15.79
C ASP A 213 -27.34 30.20 15.99
N ASP A 214 -28.12 30.50 14.95
CA ASP A 214 -29.25 31.39 15.01
C ASP A 214 -30.55 30.63 15.40
N PRO A 215 -31.09 30.85 16.60
CA PRO A 215 -32.34 30.19 17.02
C PRO A 215 -33.56 30.57 16.17
N GLN A 216 -33.48 31.64 15.40
CA GLN A 216 -34.57 32.09 14.52
C GLN A 216 -34.42 31.58 13.08
N MET A 217 -33.19 31.32 12.66
CA MET A 217 -32.95 30.62 11.39
C MET A 217 -33.22 29.15 11.61
N ALA A 218 -34.28 28.67 11.02
CA ALA A 218 -34.64 27.28 11.09
C ALA A 218 -33.44 26.40 10.65
N GLY A 219 -32.76 25.80 11.61
CA GLY A 219 -31.67 24.82 11.37
C GLY A 219 -32.15 23.54 10.67
N TYR A 220 -33.37 23.57 10.15
CA TYR A 220 -34.04 22.44 9.48
C TYR A 220 -33.28 21.94 8.26
N ALA A 221 -32.74 22.84 7.44
CA ALA A 221 -32.05 22.42 6.22
C ALA A 221 -30.72 21.70 6.54
N CYS A 222 -29.96 22.19 7.51
CA CYS A 222 -28.70 21.57 7.93
C CYS A 222 -28.95 20.24 8.64
N TRP A 223 -29.95 20.22 9.57
CA TRP A 223 -30.32 19.00 10.26
C TRP A 223 -30.89 17.92 9.31
N TYR A 224 -31.72 18.32 8.34
CA TYR A 224 -32.23 17.39 7.34
C TYR A 224 -31.11 16.68 6.57
N ASN A 225 -30.08 17.42 6.16
CA ASN A 225 -28.91 16.82 5.51
C ASN A 225 -28.15 15.87 6.43
N LEU A 226 -27.93 16.23 7.69
CA LEU A 226 -27.31 15.35 8.69
C LEU A 226 -28.15 14.09 8.92
N GLN A 227 -29.46 14.25 9.06
CA GLN A 227 -30.38 13.12 9.19
C GLN A 227 -30.31 12.18 7.97
N GLN A 228 -30.25 12.70 6.75
CA GLN A 228 -30.08 11.90 5.53
C GLN A 228 -28.78 11.09 5.56
N ILE A 229 -27.69 11.70 5.96
CA ILE A 229 -26.39 11.03 6.06
C ILE A 229 -26.46 9.88 7.07
N PHE A 230 -26.85 10.17 8.30
CA PHE A 230 -26.82 9.17 9.38
C PHE A 230 -27.90 8.09 9.23
N SER A 231 -29.06 8.41 8.64
CA SER A 231 -30.07 7.42 8.29
C SER A 231 -29.55 6.43 7.23
N TRP A 232 -28.85 6.94 6.22
CA TRP A 232 -28.23 6.10 5.20
C TRP A 232 -27.11 5.22 5.78
N LEU A 233 -26.22 5.79 6.61
CA LEU A 233 -25.17 5.01 7.30
C LEU A 233 -25.76 3.91 8.18
N ALA A 234 -26.85 4.22 8.92
CA ALA A 234 -27.55 3.24 9.75
C ALA A 234 -28.22 2.14 8.90
N ALA A 235 -28.83 2.50 7.76
CA ALA A 235 -29.44 1.53 6.83
C ALA A 235 -28.41 0.58 6.24
N MET A 236 -27.16 1.04 6.04
CA MET A 236 -26.05 0.21 5.60
C MET A 236 -25.44 -0.66 6.71
N GLY A 237 -25.87 -0.47 7.96
CA GLY A 237 -25.34 -1.20 9.14
C GLY A 237 -23.92 -0.83 9.53
N TRP A 238 -23.43 0.31 9.08
CA TRP A 238 -22.07 0.76 9.38
C TRP A 238 -21.97 1.45 10.74
N ASN A 239 -20.86 1.19 11.43
CA ASN A 239 -20.45 2.03 12.54
C ASN A 239 -19.93 3.37 11.99
N VAL A 240 -19.98 4.42 12.83
CA VAL A 240 -19.53 5.76 12.44
C VAL A 240 -18.42 6.20 13.40
N ILE A 241 -17.34 6.72 12.87
CA ILE A 241 -16.24 7.29 13.63
C ILE A 241 -16.19 8.79 13.37
N LEU A 242 -16.28 9.57 14.44
CA LEU A 242 -16.32 11.03 14.41
C LEU A 242 -15.12 11.60 15.17
N HIS A 243 -14.31 12.39 14.49
CA HIS A 243 -13.14 13.01 15.08
C HIS A 243 -13.51 14.29 15.83
N THR A 244 -12.91 14.45 17.01
CA THR A 244 -13.02 15.63 17.88
C THR A 244 -11.64 16.03 18.39
N GLY A 245 -11.55 17.11 19.14
CA GLY A 245 -10.29 17.57 19.72
C GLY A 245 -10.46 18.80 20.61
N VAL A 246 -9.35 19.37 21.03
CA VAL A 246 -9.32 20.59 21.87
C VAL A 246 -10.05 21.77 21.20
N THR A 247 -10.00 21.84 19.88
CA THR A 247 -10.61 22.92 19.08
C THR A 247 -12.08 22.67 18.75
N THR A 248 -12.62 21.49 19.06
CA THR A 248 -14.03 21.19 18.79
C THR A 248 -14.92 22.02 19.70
N ARG A 249 -15.81 22.78 19.11
CA ARG A 249 -16.78 23.62 19.84
C ARG A 249 -17.76 22.73 20.61
N SER A 250 -17.74 22.85 21.94
CA SER A 250 -18.57 21.99 22.80
C SER A 250 -20.06 22.29 22.66
N ASP A 251 -20.45 23.56 22.41
CA ASP A 251 -21.82 23.95 22.14
C ASP A 251 -22.36 23.33 20.83
N LEU A 252 -21.55 23.34 19.79
CA LEU A 252 -21.86 22.68 18.51
C LEU A 252 -22.04 21.17 18.69
N LEU A 253 -21.08 20.51 19.35
CA LEU A 253 -21.13 19.07 19.61
C LEU A 253 -22.38 18.72 20.46
N GLN A 254 -22.64 19.46 21.53
CA GLN A 254 -23.81 19.24 22.37
C GLN A 254 -25.12 19.37 21.60
N ARG A 255 -25.26 20.42 20.78
CA ARG A 255 -26.46 20.63 19.95
C ARG A 255 -26.64 19.53 18.91
N PHE A 256 -25.57 19.16 18.23
CA PHE A 256 -25.57 18.05 17.27
C PHE A 256 -26.04 16.74 17.92
N LEU A 257 -25.49 16.40 19.08
CA LEU A 257 -25.83 15.17 19.78
C LEU A 257 -27.24 15.17 20.35
N LEU A 258 -27.73 16.34 20.82
CA LEU A 258 -29.09 16.48 21.29
C LEU A 258 -30.12 16.23 20.16
N LEU A 259 -29.87 16.80 18.99
CA LEU A 259 -30.68 16.54 17.82
C LEU A 259 -30.61 15.07 17.37
N ALA A 260 -29.43 14.49 17.39
CA ALA A 260 -29.25 13.08 17.07
C ALA A 260 -30.00 12.15 18.05
N ALA A 261 -29.92 12.44 19.36
CA ALA A 261 -30.63 11.66 20.40
C ALA A 261 -32.15 11.72 20.27
N ASN A 262 -32.67 12.83 19.73
CA ASN A 262 -34.09 12.96 19.47
C ASN A 262 -34.60 12.25 18.20
N HIS A 263 -33.69 11.95 17.25
CA HIS A 263 -34.08 11.43 15.95
C HIS A 263 -33.70 9.95 15.73
N PHE A 264 -32.64 9.48 16.37
CA PHE A 264 -32.14 8.14 16.15
C PHE A 264 -32.36 7.24 17.39
N PRO A 265 -32.69 5.95 17.14
CA PRO A 265 -32.83 4.99 18.24
C PRO A 265 -31.48 4.72 18.92
N PRO A 266 -31.47 4.29 20.19
CA PRO A 266 -30.26 3.98 20.94
C PRO A 266 -29.31 3.02 20.20
N ALA A 267 -29.83 2.05 19.46
CA ALA A 267 -29.03 1.10 18.68
C ALA A 267 -28.15 1.80 17.63
N THR A 268 -28.69 2.80 16.91
CA THR A 268 -27.95 3.60 15.95
C THR A 268 -26.89 4.46 16.64
N LEU A 269 -27.24 5.11 17.75
CA LEU A 269 -26.29 5.96 18.49
C LEU A 269 -25.16 5.13 19.11
N ASN A 270 -25.43 3.89 19.52
CA ASN A 270 -24.41 2.97 20.04
C ASN A 270 -23.43 2.49 18.96
N SER A 271 -23.72 2.70 17.67
CA SER A 271 -22.77 2.46 16.59
C SER A 271 -21.75 3.59 16.38
N TRP A 272 -21.96 4.74 17.04
CA TRP A 272 -21.07 5.90 16.91
C TRP A 272 -19.90 5.79 17.86
N ARG A 273 -18.71 6.16 17.36
CA ARG A 273 -17.44 6.17 18.09
C ARG A 273 -16.83 7.55 17.96
N PHE A 274 -16.23 8.06 19.02
CA PHE A 274 -15.60 9.36 19.03
C PHE A 274 -14.11 9.20 19.21
N VAL A 275 -13.34 9.89 18.38
CA VAL A 275 -11.88 9.87 18.37
C VAL A 275 -11.38 11.26 18.71
N TRP A 276 -10.83 11.44 19.89
CA TRP A 276 -10.31 12.70 20.35
C TRP A 276 -8.83 12.86 19.98
N HIS A 277 -8.51 13.91 19.23
CA HIS A 277 -7.15 14.20 18.80
C HIS A 277 -6.32 14.77 19.95
N TRP A 278 -5.28 14.04 20.35
CA TRP A 278 -4.27 14.51 21.27
C TRP A 278 -3.49 15.67 20.64
N SER A 279 -3.46 16.82 21.31
CA SER A 279 -2.71 18.00 20.88
C SER A 279 -1.46 18.19 21.74
N PRO A 280 -0.26 17.91 21.21
CA PRO A 280 1.00 18.13 21.96
C PRO A 280 1.23 19.59 22.34
N GLN A 281 0.70 20.53 21.56
CA GLN A 281 0.87 21.97 21.76
C GLN A 281 -0.01 22.53 22.87
N ALA A 282 -1.11 21.88 23.23
CA ALA A 282 -1.98 22.31 24.29
C ALA A 282 -1.36 21.98 25.68
N SER A 283 -1.64 22.80 26.68
CA SER A 283 -1.24 22.48 28.05
C SER A 283 -2.02 21.27 28.58
N GLU A 284 -1.44 20.56 29.56
CA GLU A 284 -2.12 19.39 30.17
C GLU A 284 -3.47 19.80 30.79
N ALA A 285 -3.54 20.95 31.46
CA ALA A 285 -4.77 21.48 32.02
C ALA A 285 -5.84 21.73 30.93
N THR A 286 -5.44 22.29 29.80
CA THR A 286 -6.34 22.53 28.65
C THR A 286 -6.84 21.21 28.08
N ARG A 287 -5.97 20.22 27.90
CA ARG A 287 -6.35 18.89 27.44
C ARG A 287 -7.34 18.21 28.37
N GLN A 288 -7.05 18.21 29.67
CA GLN A 288 -7.95 17.62 30.68
C GLN A 288 -9.31 18.33 30.74
N ALA A 289 -9.35 19.65 30.69
CA ALA A 289 -10.59 20.39 30.67
C ALA A 289 -11.45 20.06 29.45
N ALA A 290 -10.86 20.08 28.24
CA ALA A 290 -11.56 19.78 27.00
C ALA A 290 -12.04 18.31 26.96
N TRP A 291 -11.21 17.37 27.40
CA TRP A 291 -11.57 15.96 27.48
C TRP A 291 -12.77 15.71 28.40
N ARG A 292 -12.71 16.23 29.65
CA ARG A 292 -13.78 16.07 30.62
C ARG A 292 -15.11 16.68 30.13
N GLN A 293 -15.03 17.86 29.53
CA GLN A 293 -16.20 18.55 28.98
C GLN A 293 -16.85 17.72 27.85
N GLN A 294 -16.05 17.22 26.91
CA GLN A 294 -16.59 16.40 25.81
C GLN A 294 -17.14 15.07 26.34
N ARG A 295 -16.41 14.40 27.22
CA ARG A 295 -16.84 13.15 27.83
C ARG A 295 -18.16 13.30 28.58
N GLU A 296 -18.32 14.39 29.36
CA GLU A 296 -19.56 14.67 30.05
C GLU A 296 -20.73 14.87 29.07
N VAL A 297 -20.54 15.64 27.99
CA VAL A 297 -21.56 15.83 26.96
C VAL A 297 -21.95 14.50 26.31
N LEU A 298 -20.98 13.67 25.95
CA LEU A 298 -21.22 12.34 25.35
C LEU A 298 -22.00 11.43 26.30
N HIS A 299 -21.58 11.29 27.55
CA HIS A 299 -22.24 10.41 28.54
C HIS A 299 -23.64 10.89 28.93
N ARG A 300 -23.91 12.21 28.85
CA ARG A 300 -25.24 12.77 29.13
C ARG A 300 -26.23 12.50 27.99
N LEU A 301 -25.76 12.48 26.72
CA LEU A 301 -26.65 12.48 25.56
C LEU A 301 -26.68 11.14 24.81
N LEU A 302 -25.68 10.31 24.98
CA LEU A 302 -25.61 9.02 24.31
C LEU A 302 -25.74 7.86 25.29
N PRO A 303 -26.39 6.76 24.90
CA PRO A 303 -26.65 5.63 25.80
C PRO A 303 -25.35 4.91 26.26
N GLN A 304 -24.45 4.63 25.32
CA GLN A 304 -23.18 3.93 25.56
C GLN A 304 -22.07 4.55 24.71
N PRO A 305 -21.66 5.78 25.01
CA PRO A 305 -20.62 6.45 24.23
C PRO A 305 -19.28 5.74 24.38
N GLN A 306 -18.52 5.68 23.27
CA GLN A 306 -17.13 5.24 23.27
C GLN A 306 -16.26 6.39 22.79
N LEU A 307 -15.29 6.79 23.61
CA LEU A 307 -14.36 7.88 23.35
C LEU A 307 -12.92 7.38 23.47
N GLY A 308 -12.21 7.36 22.36
CA GLY A 308 -10.80 7.01 22.33
C GLY A 308 -9.91 8.20 22.02
N ILE A 309 -8.61 7.98 22.15
CA ILE A 309 -7.60 8.99 21.84
C ILE A 309 -6.90 8.63 20.54
N TRP A 310 -6.79 9.60 19.61
CA TRP A 310 -5.91 9.49 18.46
C TRP A 310 -4.62 10.27 18.70
N HIS A 311 -3.50 9.61 18.41
CA HIS A 311 -2.20 10.25 18.53
C HIS A 311 -1.23 9.81 17.44
N ARG A 312 -0.42 10.77 16.97
CA ARG A 312 0.70 10.53 16.09
C ARG A 312 1.98 10.38 16.91
N PHE A 313 2.29 9.13 17.26
CA PHE A 313 3.50 8.81 18.00
C PHE A 313 4.77 9.14 17.19
N ALA A 314 5.82 9.55 17.91
CA ALA A 314 7.14 9.77 17.32
C ALA A 314 7.64 8.49 16.61
N PRO A 315 8.21 8.60 15.40
CA PRO A 315 8.64 7.41 14.65
C PRO A 315 9.77 6.62 15.32
N SER A 316 10.70 7.30 15.99
CA SER A 316 11.92 6.70 16.54
C SER A 316 11.72 6.02 17.88
N ASP A 317 10.81 6.53 18.71
CA ASP A 317 10.59 6.03 20.08
C ASP A 317 9.12 6.23 20.51
N PRO A 318 8.19 5.50 19.90
CA PRO A 318 6.76 5.62 20.24
C PRO A 318 6.47 5.14 21.67
N GLY A 319 7.34 4.34 22.29
CA GLY A 319 7.15 3.79 23.64
C GLY A 319 7.33 4.80 24.78
N ASN A 320 8.09 5.87 24.55
CA ASN A 320 8.38 6.94 25.52
C ASN A 320 7.57 8.22 25.25
N ASP A 321 6.49 8.14 24.50
CA ASP A 321 5.68 9.29 24.16
C ASP A 321 5.00 9.91 25.41
N PRO A 322 4.92 11.26 25.48
CA PRO A 322 4.26 11.95 26.58
C PRO A 322 2.80 11.54 26.85
N LEU A 323 2.08 11.08 25.84
CA LEU A 323 0.71 10.57 26.01
C LEU A 323 0.65 9.46 27.06
N PHE A 324 1.65 8.60 27.15
CA PHE A 324 1.65 7.49 28.11
C PHE A 324 1.76 7.93 29.58
N HIS A 325 2.11 9.19 29.82
CA HIS A 325 2.13 9.81 31.16
C HIS A 325 0.87 10.59 31.49
N SER A 326 -0.03 10.77 30.52
CA SER A 326 -1.28 11.48 30.73
C SER A 326 -2.33 10.59 31.42
N PRO A 327 -3.04 11.13 32.44
CA PRO A 327 -4.14 10.41 33.08
C PRO A 327 -5.31 10.13 32.12
N LEU A 328 -5.44 10.89 31.04
CA LEU A 328 -6.53 10.75 30.06
C LEU A 328 -6.51 9.38 29.37
N LEU A 329 -5.33 8.79 29.22
CA LEU A 329 -5.20 7.50 28.56
C LEU A 329 -5.90 6.38 29.36
N ALA A 330 -5.91 6.46 30.69
CA ALA A 330 -6.64 5.50 31.54
C ALA A 330 -8.17 5.66 31.48
N GLU A 331 -8.66 6.80 31.01
CA GLU A 331 -10.09 7.08 30.84
C GLU A 331 -10.60 6.79 29.42
N ALA A 332 -9.71 6.48 28.49
CA ALA A 332 -10.06 6.22 27.09
C ALA A 332 -10.55 4.77 26.90
N ASP A 333 -11.48 4.59 25.96
CA ASP A 333 -12.03 3.26 25.63
C ASP A 333 -11.14 2.52 24.62
N PHE A 334 -10.34 3.25 23.83
CA PHE A 334 -9.39 2.70 22.85
C PHE A 334 -8.32 3.74 22.50
N LEU A 335 -7.24 3.27 21.87
CA LEU A 335 -6.16 4.12 21.38
C LEU A 335 -6.05 3.98 19.87
N ALA A 336 -6.20 5.09 19.14
CA ALA A 336 -6.04 5.18 17.70
C ALA A 336 -4.69 5.80 17.35
N CYS A 337 -4.03 5.26 16.33
CA CYS A 337 -2.70 5.72 15.93
C CYS A 337 -2.49 5.69 14.43
N GLN A 338 -1.36 6.27 14.04
CA GLN A 338 -0.81 6.23 12.68
C GLN A 338 0.51 5.45 12.66
N ALA A 339 0.74 4.70 11.58
CA ALA A 339 2.00 4.01 11.33
C ALA A 339 2.36 4.06 9.84
N ASP A 340 3.08 5.07 9.42
CA ASP A 340 3.50 5.28 8.03
C ASP A 340 5.01 5.10 7.91
N ALA A 341 5.46 4.14 7.10
CA ALA A 341 6.89 3.87 6.92
C ALA A 341 7.67 5.07 6.33
N ASN A 342 6.97 6.01 5.68
CA ASN A 342 7.59 7.23 5.15
C ASN A 342 7.93 8.26 6.25
N GLU A 343 7.45 8.08 7.48
CA GLU A 343 7.75 8.99 8.60
C GLU A 343 9.21 8.91 9.07
N GLN A 344 9.88 7.76 8.85
CA GLN A 344 11.19 7.45 9.39
C GLN A 344 12.33 7.70 8.42
N LEU A 345 12.07 7.72 7.12
CA LEU A 345 13.11 7.62 6.11
C LEU A 345 13.30 8.90 5.31
N ASP A 346 14.45 9.51 5.49
CA ASP A 346 15.02 10.35 4.45
C ASP A 346 15.62 9.43 3.37
N LEU A 347 14.90 9.25 2.28
CA LEU A 347 15.33 8.39 1.17
C LEU A 347 16.64 8.83 0.53
N ALA A 348 16.99 10.12 0.68
CA ALA A 348 18.27 10.64 0.20
C ALA A 348 19.47 10.10 1.00
N GLN A 349 19.24 9.69 2.25
CA GLN A 349 20.26 9.18 3.17
C GLN A 349 20.03 7.70 3.56
N ALA A 350 19.01 7.06 3.00
CA ALA A 350 18.65 5.70 3.36
C ALA A 350 19.69 4.70 2.82
N ASP A 351 20.32 3.98 3.72
CA ASP A 351 21.12 2.79 3.44
C ASP A 351 20.23 1.53 3.37
N SER A 352 20.81 0.40 2.97
CA SER A 352 20.09 -0.86 2.83
C SER A 352 19.47 -1.35 4.16
N SER A 353 20.09 -1.05 5.30
CA SER A 353 19.58 -1.47 6.62
C SER A 353 18.34 -0.68 7.03
N ARG A 354 18.32 0.61 6.74
CA ARG A 354 17.15 1.47 6.97
C ARG A 354 16.00 1.13 6.05
N LEU A 355 16.30 0.81 4.78
CA LEU A 355 15.28 0.33 3.85
C LEU A 355 14.69 -0.99 4.34
N ALA A 356 15.50 -1.94 4.76
CA ALA A 356 15.03 -3.21 5.31
C ALA A 356 14.16 -3.02 6.57
N SER A 357 14.51 -2.06 7.45
CA SER A 357 13.71 -1.76 8.64
C SER A 357 12.32 -1.23 8.34
N SER A 358 12.09 -0.70 7.15
CA SER A 358 10.78 -0.20 6.71
C SER A 358 9.81 -1.31 6.29
N GLU A 359 10.28 -2.52 6.04
CA GLU A 359 9.48 -3.66 5.54
C GLU A 359 8.27 -3.93 6.45
N HIS A 360 8.50 -3.94 7.77
CA HIS A 360 7.48 -4.21 8.78
C HIS A 360 7.30 -3.05 9.77
N TYR A 361 7.54 -1.83 9.32
CA TYR A 361 7.46 -0.64 10.19
C TYR A 361 6.14 -0.51 10.95
N PRO A 362 4.94 -0.66 10.32
CA PRO A 362 3.69 -0.60 11.05
C PRO A 362 3.62 -1.60 12.21
N LEU A 363 4.04 -2.85 11.98
CA LEU A 363 4.07 -3.90 13.00
C LEU A 363 5.03 -3.56 14.15
N HIS A 364 6.23 -3.07 13.84
CA HIS A 364 7.22 -2.70 14.85
C HIS A 364 6.72 -1.55 15.72
N LYS A 365 6.15 -0.50 15.12
CA LYS A 365 5.57 0.63 15.85
C LYS A 365 4.44 0.20 16.78
N LEU A 366 3.52 -0.63 16.29
CA LEU A 366 2.41 -1.15 17.07
C LEU A 366 2.88 -2.01 18.25
N ARG A 367 3.89 -2.86 18.06
CA ARG A 367 4.48 -3.67 19.15
C ARG A 367 5.10 -2.79 20.25
N GLN A 368 5.76 -1.69 19.89
CA GLN A 368 6.30 -0.74 20.85
C GLN A 368 5.18 -0.04 21.64
N ILE A 369 4.11 0.39 20.97
CA ILE A 369 2.92 0.97 21.61
C ILE A 369 2.26 -0.05 22.56
N HIS A 370 2.05 -1.29 22.13
CA HIS A 370 1.53 -2.34 22.99
C HIS A 370 2.43 -2.64 24.22
N SER A 371 3.75 -2.61 24.03
CA SER A 371 4.70 -2.77 25.13
C SER A 371 4.54 -1.65 26.16
N ALA A 372 4.44 -0.41 25.70
CA ALA A 372 4.25 0.76 26.57
C ALA A 372 2.90 0.74 27.32
N LEU A 373 1.82 0.29 26.69
CA LEU A 373 0.51 0.08 27.33
C LEU A 373 0.60 -1.00 28.42
N ARG A 374 1.21 -2.14 28.10
CA ARG A 374 1.37 -3.25 29.07
C ARG A 374 2.21 -2.87 30.28
N GLN A 375 3.30 -2.11 30.09
CA GLN A 375 4.13 -1.60 31.20
C GLN A 375 3.33 -0.73 32.17
N ARG A 376 2.26 -0.08 31.69
CA ARG A 376 1.36 0.77 32.47
C ARG A 376 0.08 0.05 32.90
N GLN A 377 0.00 -1.26 32.67
CA GLN A 377 -1.17 -2.10 32.98
C GLN A 377 -2.46 -1.64 32.28
N LEU A 378 -2.33 -0.98 31.13
CA LEU A 378 -3.45 -0.54 30.30
C LEU A 378 -3.75 -1.59 29.22
N ASN A 379 -5.00 -2.00 29.13
CA ASN A 379 -5.49 -2.94 28.13
C ASN A 379 -6.46 -2.26 27.17
N LEU A 380 -5.92 -1.37 26.32
CA LEU A 380 -6.69 -0.61 25.35
C LEU A 380 -6.64 -1.28 23.97
N PRO A 381 -7.78 -1.45 23.28
CA PRO A 381 -7.79 -1.84 21.89
C PRO A 381 -7.03 -0.81 21.04
N LEU A 382 -6.11 -1.28 20.19
CA LEU A 382 -5.44 -0.40 19.23
C LEU A 382 -6.21 -0.33 17.91
N TRP A 383 -6.35 0.88 17.38
CA TRP A 383 -6.93 1.19 16.10
C TRP A 383 -5.87 1.81 15.18
N LEU A 384 -5.64 1.22 14.03
CA LEU A 384 -4.70 1.73 13.02
C LEU A 384 -5.47 2.50 11.95
N LEU A 385 -5.83 3.77 12.24
CA LEU A 385 -6.68 4.57 11.36
C LEU A 385 -5.94 5.10 10.12
N SER A 386 -4.62 5.27 10.21
CA SER A 386 -3.79 5.71 9.09
C SER A 386 -2.48 4.93 9.07
N TRP A 387 -2.11 4.41 7.91
CA TRP A 387 -0.85 3.69 7.76
C TRP A 387 -0.38 3.67 6.31
N ASN A 388 0.87 3.31 6.08
CA ASN A 388 1.41 3.09 4.75
C ASN A 388 2.68 2.24 4.82
N THR A 389 3.00 1.58 3.73
CA THR A 389 4.32 1.02 3.48
C THR A 389 5.23 2.08 2.88
N LEU A 390 6.51 1.82 2.71
CA LEU A 390 7.46 2.78 2.14
C LEU A 390 7.09 3.12 0.69
N THR A 391 6.94 4.41 0.40
CA THR A 391 6.64 4.95 -0.92
C THR A 391 7.50 6.16 -1.31
N GLY A 392 8.08 6.83 -0.33
CA GLY A 392 8.72 8.13 -0.52
C GLY A 392 7.74 9.24 -0.89
N ASP A 393 8.27 10.43 -1.16
CA ASP A 393 7.48 11.63 -1.46
C ASP A 393 7.38 11.94 -2.96
N THR A 394 7.92 11.07 -3.83
CA THR A 394 7.97 11.30 -5.27
C THR A 394 6.72 10.76 -5.95
N ARG A 395 6.00 11.60 -6.70
CA ARG A 395 4.75 11.24 -7.37
C ARG A 395 4.93 10.25 -8.52
N ASP A 396 5.81 10.58 -9.46
CA ASP A 396 5.96 9.79 -10.68
C ASP A 396 6.58 8.42 -10.40
N THR A 397 7.55 8.36 -9.50
CA THR A 397 8.22 7.12 -9.14
C THR A 397 7.31 6.20 -8.32
N ASN A 398 6.60 6.77 -7.35
CA ASN A 398 5.74 5.98 -6.44
C ASN A 398 4.43 5.54 -7.10
N GLY A 399 3.92 6.30 -8.06
CA GLY A 399 2.74 5.90 -8.83
C GLY A 399 2.93 4.60 -9.62
N ARG A 400 4.18 4.26 -9.91
CA ARG A 400 4.59 3.03 -10.61
C ARG A 400 5.09 1.93 -9.67
N PHE A 401 5.32 2.26 -8.40
CA PHE A 401 5.80 1.30 -7.42
C PHE A 401 4.71 0.29 -7.07
N PHE A 402 4.90 -0.93 -7.52
CA PHE A 402 4.02 -2.03 -7.19
C PHE A 402 4.40 -2.63 -5.83
N ARG A 403 3.45 -2.67 -4.88
CA ARG A 403 3.68 -3.02 -3.48
C ARG A 403 2.77 -4.17 -2.99
N GLY A 404 2.26 -5.00 -3.87
CA GLY A 404 1.25 -6.01 -3.53
C GLY A 404 1.65 -6.91 -2.37
N ALA A 405 2.78 -7.60 -2.48
CA ALA A 405 3.26 -8.50 -1.43
C ALA A 405 3.64 -7.76 -0.15
N LEU A 406 4.24 -6.58 -0.24
CA LEU A 406 4.60 -5.76 0.92
C LEU A 406 3.36 -5.32 1.72
N LEU A 407 2.28 -4.94 1.04
CA LEU A 407 1.00 -4.62 1.67
C LEU A 407 0.37 -5.86 2.33
N MET A 408 0.40 -7.02 1.65
CA MET A 408 -0.11 -8.27 2.19
C MET A 408 0.63 -8.70 3.46
N ASP A 409 1.96 -8.62 3.48
CA ASP A 409 2.77 -8.95 4.66
C ASP A 409 2.47 -8.04 5.85
N ASN A 410 2.31 -6.74 5.59
CA ASN A 410 1.94 -5.81 6.65
C ASN A 410 0.52 -6.09 7.17
N LEU A 411 -0.45 -6.39 6.31
CA LEU A 411 -1.81 -6.78 6.74
C LEU A 411 -1.78 -8.05 7.59
N LEU A 412 -1.05 -9.09 7.16
CA LEU A 412 -0.88 -10.33 7.93
C LEU A 412 -0.20 -10.05 9.28
N GLY A 413 0.82 -9.19 9.30
CA GLY A 413 1.56 -8.87 10.51
C GLY A 413 0.77 -8.04 11.53
N VAL A 414 -0.08 -7.11 11.07
CA VAL A 414 -0.86 -6.24 11.98
C VAL A 414 -2.20 -6.85 12.40
N ALA A 415 -2.67 -7.92 11.76
CA ALA A 415 -3.98 -8.51 11.99
C ALA A 415 -4.25 -8.90 13.46
N ASP A 416 -3.22 -9.34 14.18
CA ASP A 416 -3.30 -9.69 15.61
C ASP A 416 -2.96 -8.51 16.55
N GLN A 417 -2.53 -7.37 16.00
CA GLN A 417 -2.08 -6.21 16.78
C GLN A 417 -3.14 -5.13 16.88
N VAL A 418 -4.07 -5.06 15.94
CA VAL A 418 -5.08 -4.00 15.89
C VAL A 418 -6.48 -4.56 15.73
N TRP A 419 -7.44 -3.86 16.30
CA TRP A 419 -8.85 -4.23 16.20
C TRP A 419 -9.45 -3.84 14.85
N LEU A 420 -8.97 -2.75 14.26
CA LEU A 420 -9.37 -2.27 12.94
C LEU A 420 -8.20 -1.58 12.21
N ALA A 421 -8.32 -1.51 10.87
CA ALA A 421 -7.39 -0.80 9.99
C ALA A 421 -8.14 0.13 9.04
N GLY A 422 -7.64 1.36 8.89
CA GLY A 422 -8.23 2.43 8.09
C GLY A 422 -7.64 2.53 6.68
N PHE A 423 -8.50 2.91 5.73
CA PHE A 423 -8.16 3.18 4.33
C PHE A 423 -8.98 4.35 3.82
N TRP A 424 -8.38 5.26 3.08
CA TRP A 424 -9.14 6.29 2.39
C TRP A 424 -10.02 5.69 1.29
N LEU A 425 -11.24 6.19 1.13
CA LEU A 425 -12.14 5.74 0.07
C LEU A 425 -11.47 5.94 -1.29
N ASN A 426 -11.07 7.16 -1.60
CA ASN A 426 -10.42 7.46 -2.87
C ASN A 426 -9.34 8.55 -2.75
N SER A 427 -8.53 8.63 -3.79
CA SER A 427 -7.42 9.59 -3.88
C SER A 427 -7.89 11.05 -3.93
N GLY A 428 -9.09 11.32 -4.44
CA GLY A 428 -9.67 12.68 -4.50
C GLY A 428 -9.95 13.22 -3.11
N LEU A 429 -10.73 12.50 -2.29
CA LEU A 429 -11.05 12.88 -0.92
C LEU A 429 -9.80 13.02 -0.05
N GLN A 430 -8.83 12.11 -0.20
CA GLN A 430 -7.56 12.22 0.52
C GLN A 430 -6.73 13.42 0.07
N GLY A 431 -6.68 13.71 -1.24
CA GLY A 431 -5.96 14.86 -1.78
C GLY A 431 -6.56 16.19 -1.31
N GLU A 432 -7.87 16.28 -1.26
CA GLU A 432 -8.58 17.47 -0.74
C GLU A 432 -8.34 17.70 0.75
N ALA A 433 -8.17 16.64 1.54
CA ALA A 433 -7.84 16.73 2.96
C ALA A 433 -6.39 17.24 3.19
N ARG A 434 -5.52 17.16 2.19
CA ARG A 434 -4.14 17.68 2.29
C ARG A 434 -4.09 19.16 1.92
N ALA A 435 -3.28 19.93 2.63
CA ALA A 435 -3.15 21.38 2.44
C ALA A 435 -2.77 21.82 1.00
N ASN A 436 -2.24 20.94 0.19
CA ASN A 436 -1.83 21.23 -1.19
C ASN A 436 -2.83 20.76 -2.27
N GLY A 437 -3.93 20.10 -1.90
CA GLY A 437 -4.99 19.64 -2.82
C GLY A 437 -4.53 18.69 -3.94
N LYS A 438 -3.32 18.13 -3.86
CA LYS A 438 -2.77 17.28 -4.92
C LYS A 438 -3.11 15.82 -4.69
N LEU A 439 -3.50 15.12 -5.78
CA LEU A 439 -3.72 13.69 -5.77
C LEU A 439 -2.46 12.94 -5.37
N ASP A 440 -2.58 12.05 -4.39
CA ASP A 440 -1.50 11.22 -3.90
C ASP A 440 -1.60 9.81 -4.48
N THR A 441 -0.74 9.50 -5.44
CA THR A 441 -0.67 8.19 -6.06
C THR A 441 0.04 7.15 -5.19
N SER A 442 0.75 7.57 -4.14
CA SER A 442 1.45 6.69 -3.20
C SER A 442 0.61 6.26 -2.00
N SER A 443 -0.55 6.87 -1.78
CA SER A 443 -1.42 6.62 -0.64
C SER A 443 -2.06 5.22 -0.63
N LEU A 444 -2.67 4.84 0.50
CA LEU A 444 -3.51 3.66 0.62
C LEU A 444 -5.01 3.98 0.40
N ALA A 445 -5.33 4.91 -0.48
CA ALA A 445 -6.69 5.08 -0.96
C ALA A 445 -7.11 3.87 -1.80
N LEU A 446 -8.34 3.38 -1.57
CA LEU A 446 -8.86 2.16 -2.23
C LEU A 446 -9.10 2.37 -3.72
N HIS A 447 -9.61 3.54 -4.07
CA HIS A 447 -9.90 3.90 -5.44
C HIS A 447 -9.09 5.12 -5.89
N TYR A 448 -8.86 5.19 -7.19
CA TYR A 448 -8.41 6.38 -7.90
C TYR A 448 -9.64 7.18 -8.36
N LEU A 449 -9.47 8.13 -9.26
CA LEU A 449 -10.58 8.89 -9.83
C LEU A 449 -11.62 7.95 -10.48
N HIS A 450 -12.90 8.34 -10.41
CA HIS A 450 -14.02 7.59 -11.00
C HIS A 450 -14.19 6.14 -10.50
N GLY A 451 -13.78 5.88 -9.26
CA GLY A 451 -13.94 4.56 -8.64
C GLY A 451 -13.03 3.47 -9.20
N LEU A 452 -11.94 3.82 -9.91
CA LEU A 452 -10.97 2.85 -10.41
C LEU A 452 -10.25 2.15 -9.25
N PRO A 453 -10.35 0.81 -9.10
CA PRO A 453 -9.69 0.09 -8.05
C PRO A 453 -8.17 0.23 -8.12
N ARG A 454 -7.56 0.64 -7.01
CA ARG A 454 -6.10 0.72 -6.87
C ARG A 454 -5.51 -0.62 -6.41
N PRO A 455 -4.19 -0.81 -6.51
CA PRO A 455 -3.52 -2.05 -6.06
C PRO A 455 -3.92 -2.49 -4.65
N VAL A 456 -4.07 -1.57 -3.70
CA VAL A 456 -4.47 -1.89 -2.32
C VAL A 456 -5.86 -2.52 -2.23
N TYR A 457 -6.81 -2.12 -3.08
CA TYR A 457 -8.12 -2.75 -3.18
C TYR A 457 -8.00 -4.25 -3.50
N TRP A 458 -7.17 -4.60 -4.49
CA TRP A 458 -6.98 -5.99 -4.90
C TRP A 458 -6.22 -6.82 -3.87
N VAL A 459 -5.26 -6.20 -3.14
CA VAL A 459 -4.61 -6.87 -2.01
C VAL A 459 -5.64 -7.20 -0.91
N LEU A 460 -6.52 -6.26 -0.56
CA LEU A 460 -7.60 -6.51 0.41
C LEU A 460 -8.58 -7.57 -0.10
N TRP A 461 -8.90 -7.55 -1.38
CA TRP A 461 -9.77 -8.54 -1.99
C TRP A 461 -9.16 -9.94 -1.92
N LEU A 462 -7.88 -10.11 -2.19
CA LEU A 462 -7.15 -11.37 -2.00
C LEU A 462 -7.08 -11.75 -0.54
N TRP A 463 -6.76 -10.80 0.35
CA TRP A 463 -6.64 -11.05 1.78
C TRP A 463 -7.96 -11.53 2.40
N ARG A 464 -9.09 -10.95 2.01
CA ARG A 464 -10.42 -11.38 2.48
C ARG A 464 -10.85 -12.77 1.99
N ARG A 465 -10.24 -13.27 0.95
CA ARG A 465 -10.46 -14.64 0.45
C ARG A 465 -9.74 -15.70 1.30
N LEU A 466 -8.64 -15.33 1.94
CA LEU A 466 -7.88 -16.23 2.79
C LEU A 466 -8.69 -16.62 4.02
N ARG A 467 -8.84 -17.91 4.28
CA ARG A 467 -9.66 -18.41 5.39
C ARG A 467 -9.08 -19.71 5.97
N GLY A 468 -9.26 -19.90 7.28
CA GLY A 468 -9.03 -21.18 7.95
C GLY A 468 -7.78 -21.22 8.80
N GLU A 469 -7.34 -22.43 9.05
CA GLU A 469 -6.18 -22.74 9.88
C GLU A 469 -4.89 -22.63 9.08
N ILE A 470 -3.86 -22.09 9.71
CA ILE A 470 -2.52 -21.99 9.13
C ILE A 470 -1.84 -23.33 9.28
N LEU A 471 -1.64 -24.04 8.15
CA LEU A 471 -0.88 -25.29 8.12
C LEU A 471 0.62 -25.03 8.03
N PHE A 472 1.01 -24.05 7.21
CA PHE A 472 2.40 -23.67 7.03
C PHE A 472 2.52 -22.18 6.74
N GLN A 473 3.54 -21.53 7.31
CA GLN A 473 3.86 -20.14 7.03
C GLN A 473 5.36 -19.89 7.08
N ASP A 474 5.89 -19.28 6.03
CA ASP A 474 7.24 -18.70 6.03
C ASP A 474 7.19 -17.28 5.41
N LYS A 475 8.36 -16.69 5.14
CA LYS A 475 8.45 -15.34 4.54
C LYS A 475 7.68 -15.23 3.22
N ASN A 476 7.67 -16.27 2.40
CA ASN A 476 7.20 -16.23 1.01
C ASN A 476 5.92 -17.02 0.78
N LEU A 477 5.53 -17.87 1.72
CA LEU A 477 4.44 -18.81 1.55
C LEU A 477 3.53 -18.86 2.78
N LEU A 478 2.22 -18.90 2.54
CA LEU A 478 1.18 -19.15 3.54
C LEU A 478 0.25 -20.23 2.99
N LEU A 479 0.11 -21.34 3.72
CA LEU A 479 -0.80 -22.43 3.39
C LEU A 479 -1.90 -22.52 4.44
N LEU A 480 -3.15 -22.46 3.98
CA LEU A 480 -4.34 -22.50 4.82
C LEU A 480 -5.20 -23.71 4.49
N HIS A 481 -5.93 -24.18 5.49
CA HIS A 481 -6.93 -25.23 5.35
C HIS A 481 -8.27 -24.79 5.96
N HIS A 482 -9.35 -24.99 5.21
CA HIS A 482 -10.71 -24.71 5.68
C HIS A 482 -11.71 -25.71 5.07
N GLN A 483 -12.33 -26.55 5.90
CA GLN A 483 -13.41 -27.48 5.49
C GLN A 483 -13.07 -28.31 4.23
N GLY A 484 -11.89 -28.90 4.18
CA GLY A 484 -11.45 -29.71 3.02
C GLY A 484 -10.92 -28.90 1.82
N HIS A 485 -10.94 -27.58 1.89
CA HIS A 485 -10.34 -26.69 0.90
C HIS A 485 -8.95 -26.25 1.36
N TYR A 486 -8.03 -26.08 0.43
CA TYR A 486 -6.71 -25.52 0.71
C TYR A 486 -6.51 -24.21 -0.04
N GLN A 487 -5.78 -23.30 0.57
CA GLN A 487 -5.38 -22.04 -0.05
C GLN A 487 -3.88 -21.85 0.14
N LEU A 488 -3.16 -21.68 -0.98
CA LEU A 488 -1.74 -21.42 -1.02
C LEU A 488 -1.51 -20.00 -1.52
N LEU A 489 -1.02 -19.13 -0.65
CA LEU A 489 -0.60 -17.78 -1.03
C LEU A 489 0.92 -17.76 -1.16
N LEU A 490 1.41 -17.50 -2.35
CA LEU A 490 2.82 -17.18 -2.63
C LEU A 490 2.99 -15.68 -2.75
N ARG A 491 4.09 -15.18 -2.20
CA ARG A 491 4.43 -13.75 -2.21
C ARG A 491 5.93 -13.53 -2.35
N ASN A 492 6.28 -12.53 -3.12
CA ASN A 492 7.65 -12.10 -3.30
C ASN A 492 7.83 -10.68 -2.74
N THR A 493 7.99 -10.58 -1.42
CA THR A 493 8.12 -9.30 -0.74
C THR A 493 9.53 -8.74 -0.91
N VAL A 494 9.60 -7.57 -1.55
CA VAL A 494 10.86 -6.86 -1.80
C VAL A 494 10.72 -5.41 -1.37
N VAL A 495 11.68 -4.94 -0.57
CA VAL A 495 11.83 -3.53 -0.22
C VAL A 495 13.04 -2.97 -0.94
N TYR A 496 12.83 -2.01 -1.79
CA TYR A 496 13.89 -1.26 -2.44
C TYR A 496 13.58 0.23 -2.40
N ASN A 497 14.58 1.05 -2.67
CA ASN A 497 14.40 2.48 -2.69
C ASN A 497 13.35 2.87 -3.74
N PRO A 498 12.22 3.51 -3.36
CA PRO A 498 11.14 3.87 -4.28
C PRO A 498 11.58 4.72 -5.48
N TRP A 499 12.68 5.45 -5.38
CA TRP A 499 13.24 6.22 -6.50
C TRP A 499 13.69 5.33 -7.67
N LEU A 500 13.99 4.06 -7.38
CA LEU A 500 14.42 3.08 -8.38
C LEU A 500 13.25 2.27 -8.96
N SER A 501 12.03 2.55 -8.52
CA SER A 501 10.84 1.78 -8.88
C SER A 501 10.30 2.02 -10.29
N SER A 502 10.85 2.99 -11.02
CA SER A 502 10.43 3.28 -12.41
C SER A 502 11.16 2.44 -13.47
N GLU A 503 12.23 1.73 -13.09
CA GLU A 503 13.01 0.92 -14.04
C GLU A 503 12.56 -0.54 -14.06
N ALA A 504 11.86 -0.93 -15.12
CA ALA A 504 11.37 -2.30 -15.29
C ALA A 504 12.49 -3.35 -15.24
N ALA A 505 13.62 -3.10 -15.91
CA ALA A 505 14.78 -4.01 -15.91
C ALA A 505 15.41 -4.17 -14.52
N PHE A 506 15.41 -3.14 -13.68
CA PHE A 506 15.86 -3.22 -12.29
C PHE A 506 14.89 -4.05 -11.45
N ILE A 507 13.60 -3.80 -11.58
CA ILE A 507 12.54 -4.49 -10.81
C ILE A 507 12.52 -5.99 -11.16
N GLN A 508 12.64 -6.34 -12.43
CA GLN A 508 12.64 -7.74 -12.90
C GLN A 508 13.74 -8.60 -12.27
N ARG A 509 14.86 -8.02 -11.85
CA ARG A 509 15.94 -8.75 -11.15
C ARG A 509 15.55 -9.30 -9.79
N PHE A 510 14.55 -8.71 -9.15
CA PHE A 510 14.04 -9.17 -7.87
C PHE A 510 12.94 -10.23 -8.02
N SER A 511 12.73 -10.74 -9.21
CA SER A 511 11.84 -11.87 -9.42
C SER A 511 12.34 -13.07 -8.62
N GLN A 512 11.41 -13.83 -8.03
CA GLN A 512 11.68 -14.98 -7.20
C GLN A 512 11.23 -16.26 -7.92
N PRO A 513 12.14 -17.07 -8.43
CA PRO A 513 11.83 -18.42 -8.89
C PRO A 513 11.44 -19.30 -7.71
N TYR A 514 10.42 -20.12 -7.87
CA TYR A 514 10.00 -21.07 -6.84
C TYR A 514 9.54 -22.39 -7.42
N SER A 515 9.65 -23.43 -6.61
CA SER A 515 9.12 -24.77 -6.86
C SER A 515 8.39 -25.21 -5.58
N VAL A 516 7.07 -25.35 -5.67
CA VAL A 516 6.25 -25.77 -4.53
C VAL A 516 5.60 -27.10 -4.86
N ARG A 517 5.81 -28.09 -3.99
CA ARG A 517 5.17 -29.39 -4.03
C ARG A 517 4.28 -29.56 -2.80
N LEU A 518 2.99 -29.78 -3.03
CA LEU A 518 2.02 -30.14 -1.98
C LEU A 518 1.76 -31.64 -2.09
N GLN A 519 2.03 -32.40 -1.01
CA GLN A 519 1.75 -33.83 -0.92
C GLN A 519 0.45 -34.08 -0.15
N GLY A 520 -0.28 -35.12 -0.54
CA GLY A 520 -1.56 -35.50 0.13
C GLY A 520 -2.80 -34.99 -0.59
N LEU A 521 -2.69 -34.54 -1.87
CA LEU A 521 -3.81 -34.22 -2.74
C LEU A 521 -4.12 -35.40 -3.66
N GLU A 522 -5.22 -36.11 -3.41
CA GLU A 522 -5.67 -37.24 -4.23
C GLU A 522 -7.04 -36.96 -4.83
N GLY A 523 -7.29 -37.47 -6.04
CA GLY A 523 -8.58 -37.35 -6.73
C GLY A 523 -8.74 -36.10 -7.57
N GLY A 524 -9.99 -35.69 -7.81
CA GLY A 524 -10.33 -34.54 -8.62
C GLY A 524 -10.25 -33.22 -7.84
N TRP A 525 -9.56 -32.24 -8.37
CA TRP A 525 -9.42 -30.93 -7.78
C TRP A 525 -9.64 -29.82 -8.81
N ARG A 526 -10.36 -28.79 -8.42
CA ARG A 526 -10.39 -27.51 -9.15
C ARG A 526 -9.38 -26.59 -8.50
N VAL A 527 -8.39 -26.15 -9.26
CA VAL A 527 -7.35 -25.22 -8.82
C VAL A 527 -7.60 -23.89 -9.50
N LYS A 528 -7.89 -22.85 -8.70
CA LYS A 528 -7.98 -21.46 -9.17
C LYS A 528 -6.73 -20.73 -8.78
N GLN A 529 -6.09 -20.06 -9.73
CA GLN A 529 -4.96 -19.17 -9.47
C GLN A 529 -5.41 -17.73 -9.70
N HIS A 530 -5.21 -16.88 -8.71
CA HIS A 530 -5.29 -15.44 -8.84
C HIS A 530 -3.87 -14.87 -8.81
N LEU A 531 -3.41 -14.32 -9.95
CA LEU A 531 -2.10 -13.69 -10.07
C LEU A 531 -2.27 -12.16 -10.01
N PHE A 532 -1.56 -11.52 -9.09
CA PHE A 532 -1.53 -10.09 -8.91
C PHE A 532 -0.08 -9.59 -9.01
N ASP A 533 0.23 -8.85 -10.07
CA ASP A 533 1.55 -8.34 -10.39
C ASP A 533 1.46 -6.99 -11.13
N GLN A 534 2.58 -6.50 -11.68
CA GLN A 534 2.63 -5.23 -12.41
C GLN A 534 1.75 -5.22 -13.67
N HIS A 535 1.42 -6.38 -14.22
CA HIS A 535 0.64 -6.53 -15.45
C HIS A 535 -0.82 -6.89 -15.17
N HIS A 536 -1.12 -7.41 -13.96
CA HIS A 536 -2.42 -7.94 -13.57
C HIS A 536 -2.86 -7.35 -12.22
N GLY A 537 -3.57 -6.25 -12.23
CA GLY A 537 -4.11 -5.58 -11.05
C GLY A 537 -3.40 -4.29 -10.66
N ALA A 538 -2.26 -3.96 -11.27
CA ALA A 538 -1.63 -2.66 -11.12
C ALA A 538 -2.32 -1.63 -12.04
N LEU A 539 -2.84 -0.55 -11.45
CA LEU A 539 -3.59 0.47 -12.20
C LEU A 539 -2.70 1.43 -12.96
N PHE A 540 -1.64 1.95 -12.31
CA PHE A 540 -0.89 3.09 -12.84
C PHE A 540 -0.12 2.81 -14.14
N PRO A 541 0.45 1.62 -14.39
CA PRO A 541 1.03 1.30 -15.70
C PRO A 541 0.03 1.38 -16.85
N LEU A 542 -1.25 1.08 -16.57
CA LEU A 542 -2.34 1.17 -17.55
C LEU A 542 -2.79 2.62 -17.76
N VAL A 543 -2.95 3.41 -16.68
CA VAL A 543 -3.30 4.84 -16.75
C VAL A 543 -2.24 5.63 -17.51
N ASP A 544 -0.96 5.30 -17.31
CA ASP A 544 0.14 5.94 -18.03
C ASP A 544 0.09 5.75 -19.55
N ALA A 545 -0.56 4.69 -20.04
CA ALA A 545 -0.77 4.47 -21.47
C ALA A 545 -1.76 5.46 -22.11
N PHE A 546 -2.67 6.04 -21.30
CA PHE A 546 -3.67 7.02 -21.75
C PHE A 546 -3.21 8.48 -21.62
N ARG A 547 -1.93 8.77 -21.83
CA ARG A 547 -1.39 10.14 -21.79
C ARG A 547 -1.85 10.97 -23.00
N SER A 548 -3.14 11.17 -23.14
CA SER A 548 -3.69 12.14 -24.10
C SER A 548 -3.82 13.52 -23.46
N ARG A 549 -3.86 14.58 -24.30
CA ARG A 549 -4.12 15.95 -23.82
C ARG A 549 -5.52 16.11 -23.24
N SER A 550 -6.45 15.24 -23.62
CA SER A 550 -7.86 15.28 -23.21
C SER A 550 -8.16 14.41 -21.99
N GLY A 551 -7.19 13.62 -21.52
CA GLY A 551 -7.42 12.62 -20.47
C GLY A 551 -8.23 11.40 -20.96
N PRO A 552 -8.47 10.38 -20.10
CA PRO A 552 -9.31 9.23 -20.40
C PRO A 552 -10.78 9.63 -20.54
N ASP A 553 -11.49 9.07 -21.53
CA ASP A 553 -12.92 9.21 -21.69
C ASP A 553 -13.69 8.08 -20.93
N ALA A 554 -15.03 8.02 -21.11
CA ALA A 554 -15.85 7.05 -20.40
C ALA A 554 -15.55 5.59 -20.83
N GLU A 555 -15.20 5.35 -22.10
CA GLU A 555 -14.83 4.03 -22.62
C GLU A 555 -13.45 3.61 -22.07
N ASP A 556 -12.49 4.53 -22.02
CA ASP A 556 -11.18 4.31 -21.42
C ASP A 556 -11.29 3.92 -19.94
N TYR A 557 -12.16 4.60 -19.18
CA TYR A 557 -12.41 4.24 -17.77
C TYR A 557 -13.01 2.83 -17.63
N GLN A 558 -13.95 2.45 -18.48
CA GLN A 558 -14.51 1.09 -18.47
C GLN A 558 -13.44 0.05 -18.81
N TRP A 559 -12.61 0.32 -19.80
CA TRP A 559 -11.50 -0.55 -20.16
C TRP A 559 -10.51 -0.70 -18.99
N LEU A 560 -10.12 0.40 -18.32
CA LEU A 560 -9.26 0.37 -17.13
C LEU A 560 -9.87 -0.45 -16.00
N MET A 561 -11.17 -0.29 -15.72
CA MET A 561 -11.91 -1.07 -14.71
C MET A 561 -11.84 -2.59 -14.96
N HIS A 562 -11.90 -2.99 -16.23
CA HIS A 562 -11.82 -4.41 -16.59
C HIS A 562 -10.40 -4.93 -16.64
N ARG A 563 -9.44 -4.11 -17.04
CA ARG A 563 -8.06 -4.54 -17.24
C ARG A 563 -7.22 -4.53 -15.97
N ALA A 564 -7.44 -3.56 -15.06
CA ALA A 564 -6.71 -3.43 -13.80
C ALA A 564 -7.20 -4.42 -12.74
N ARG A 565 -7.19 -5.72 -13.07
CA ARG A 565 -7.62 -6.82 -12.19
C ARG A 565 -6.57 -7.91 -12.09
N PRO A 566 -6.49 -8.64 -10.96
CA PRO A 566 -5.72 -9.88 -10.90
C PRO A 566 -6.15 -10.85 -12.00
N ALA A 567 -5.18 -11.50 -12.62
CA ALA A 567 -5.46 -12.54 -13.61
C ALA A 567 -6.03 -13.77 -12.91
N LEU A 568 -7.04 -14.39 -13.53
CA LEU A 568 -7.64 -15.62 -13.05
C LEU A 568 -7.35 -16.74 -14.05
N SER A 569 -6.76 -17.83 -13.58
CA SER A 569 -6.73 -19.11 -14.29
C SER A 569 -7.47 -20.18 -13.48
N VAL A 570 -8.11 -21.11 -14.17
CA VAL A 570 -8.85 -22.22 -13.57
C VAL A 570 -8.43 -23.50 -14.27
N GLU A 571 -8.04 -24.48 -13.49
CA GLU A 571 -7.63 -25.80 -13.95
C GLU A 571 -8.38 -26.85 -13.16
N ASP A 572 -8.98 -27.82 -13.86
CA ASP A 572 -9.53 -29.04 -13.28
C ASP A 572 -8.50 -30.15 -13.46
N ALA A 573 -7.89 -30.60 -12.36
CA ALA A 573 -6.80 -31.56 -12.35
C ALA A 573 -7.19 -32.82 -11.55
N ARG A 574 -6.80 -33.98 -12.05
CA ARG A 574 -6.80 -35.21 -11.26
C ARG A 574 -5.39 -35.44 -10.71
N LEU A 575 -5.27 -35.40 -9.39
CA LEU A 575 -4.00 -35.46 -8.71
C LEU A 575 -3.79 -36.86 -8.10
N ASP A 576 -2.56 -37.38 -8.26
CA ASP A 576 -2.14 -38.69 -7.75
C ASP A 576 -1.18 -38.48 -6.58
N GLY A 577 -1.73 -37.97 -5.46
CA GLY A 577 -1.00 -37.77 -4.22
C GLY A 577 -0.19 -36.48 -4.12
N HIS A 578 0.04 -35.74 -5.21
CA HIS A 578 0.80 -34.48 -5.15
C HIS A 578 0.40 -33.47 -6.22
N TRP A 579 0.64 -32.19 -5.91
CA TRP A 579 0.59 -31.07 -6.85
C TRP A 579 1.94 -30.35 -6.87
N LEU A 580 2.45 -30.07 -8.06
CA LEU A 580 3.73 -29.39 -8.26
C LEU A 580 3.53 -28.14 -9.10
N ARG A 581 4.04 -27.02 -8.63
CA ARG A 581 4.12 -25.77 -9.40
C ARG A 581 5.55 -25.23 -9.40
N VAL A 582 6.05 -25.00 -10.61
CA VAL A 582 7.33 -24.32 -10.85
C VAL A 582 7.03 -23.07 -11.64
N ASP A 583 7.39 -21.90 -11.10
CA ASP A 583 7.09 -20.61 -11.71
C ASP A 583 8.02 -19.54 -11.15
N SER A 584 7.83 -18.28 -11.54
CA SER A 584 8.54 -17.13 -11.01
C SER A 584 7.58 -16.01 -10.68
N LEU A 585 7.65 -15.49 -9.45
CA LEU A 585 6.92 -14.28 -9.05
C LEU A 585 7.76 -13.04 -9.26
N GLU A 586 7.20 -12.06 -9.93
CA GLU A 586 7.79 -10.73 -10.03
C GLU A 586 7.92 -10.07 -8.66
N SER A 587 8.70 -8.99 -8.60
CA SER A 587 8.86 -8.16 -7.40
C SER A 587 7.51 -7.68 -6.87
N ASN A 588 7.25 -7.92 -5.60
CA ASN A 588 6.01 -7.58 -4.89
C ASN A 588 4.72 -8.20 -5.46
N ALA A 589 4.84 -9.24 -6.28
CA ALA A 589 3.71 -9.99 -6.79
C ALA A 589 3.13 -10.96 -5.76
N LEU A 590 1.86 -11.33 -5.97
CA LEU A 590 1.10 -12.31 -5.19
C LEU A 590 0.50 -13.35 -6.14
N ALA A 591 0.56 -14.62 -5.76
CA ALA A 591 -0.20 -15.67 -6.41
C ALA A 591 -0.99 -16.44 -5.34
N LEU A 592 -2.33 -16.41 -5.43
CA LEU A 592 -3.22 -17.17 -4.57
C LEU A 592 -3.77 -18.37 -5.35
N TYR A 593 -3.47 -19.58 -4.88
CA TYR A 593 -4.05 -20.82 -5.38
C TYR A 593 -5.13 -21.30 -4.42
N GLU A 594 -6.33 -21.55 -4.94
CA GLU A 594 -7.46 -22.08 -4.19
C GLU A 594 -7.78 -23.48 -4.72
N PHE A 595 -7.67 -24.48 -3.83
CA PHE A 595 -7.93 -25.88 -4.15
C PHE A 595 -9.29 -26.29 -3.63
N THR A 596 -10.19 -26.64 -4.52
CA THR A 596 -11.54 -27.12 -4.21
C THR A 596 -11.66 -28.57 -4.67
N PRO A 597 -11.99 -29.52 -3.77
CA PRO A 597 -12.18 -30.90 -4.18
C PRO A 597 -13.39 -31.01 -5.10
N GLN A 598 -13.23 -31.75 -6.20
CA GLN A 598 -14.34 -32.09 -7.09
C GLN A 598 -15.00 -33.38 -6.59
N ARG A 599 -16.30 -33.34 -6.43
CA ARG A 599 -17.09 -34.52 -6.09
C ARG A 599 -17.16 -35.47 -7.29
N ALA A 600 -17.22 -36.76 -7.00
CA ALA A 600 -17.48 -37.74 -8.05
C ALA A 600 -18.90 -37.48 -8.65
N PRO A 601 -19.07 -37.68 -9.97
CA PRO A 601 -20.39 -37.55 -10.60
C PRO A 601 -21.36 -38.52 -9.92
N GLY A 602 -22.38 -38.01 -9.21
CA GLY A 602 -23.41 -38.80 -8.54
C GLY A 602 -23.62 -38.53 -7.06
N GLU A 603 -22.86 -37.67 -6.42
CA GLU A 603 -23.12 -37.24 -5.05
C GLU A 603 -24.03 -36.00 -5.00
N ASP A 604 -25.22 -36.15 -4.46
CA ASP A 604 -26.17 -35.05 -4.24
C ASP A 604 -25.58 -33.93 -3.37
N PRO A 605 -25.90 -32.67 -3.67
CA PRO A 605 -25.41 -31.55 -2.86
C PRO A 605 -26.00 -31.65 -1.45
N ALA A 606 -25.15 -31.70 -0.42
CA ALA A 606 -25.56 -31.50 0.96
C ALA A 606 -26.27 -30.12 1.08
N PRO A 607 -27.37 -29.98 1.84
CA PRO A 607 -28.08 -28.73 1.97
C PRO A 607 -27.13 -27.62 2.42
N ALA A 608 -27.15 -26.52 1.69
CA ALA A 608 -26.36 -25.34 1.99
C ALA A 608 -26.71 -24.86 3.42
N SER A 609 -25.78 -24.97 4.34
CA SER A 609 -25.87 -24.23 5.60
C SER A 609 -25.79 -22.75 5.25
N ASN A 610 -26.91 -22.04 5.39
CA ASN A 610 -26.98 -20.58 5.22
C ASN A 610 -25.93 -19.88 6.11
N PRO A 611 -25.33 -18.79 5.63
CA PRO A 611 -24.26 -18.06 6.30
C PRO A 611 -24.68 -17.36 7.60
#